data_87646035c62da511644f800b7e9e03e2
#
_entry.id   87646035c62da511644f800b7e9e03e2
#
_cell.length_a   1.000
_cell.length_b   1.000
_cell.length_c   1.000
_cell.angle_alpha   90.00
_cell.angle_beta   90.00
_cell.angle_gamma   90.00
#
_symmetry.space_group_name_H-M   'P 1'
#
loop_
_entity.id
_entity.type
_entity.pdbx_description
1 polymer ?
#
loop_
_entity_poly.entity_id
_entity_poly.type
_entity_poly.pdbx_seq_one_letter_code
_entity_poly.pdbx_strand_id
1 'polypeptide(L)'
;MPSDTPATVPVLAVHAHPDDETLATGVALAALAERGHPVHVLTCTLGDHGEVLPAELQHLEGTEALAPHRRGELAAASAALGVEHRVLGEEPGVPDPTAVRYRDSGMAGSPEAEHPRALVNADRAELADLVQEEIRRVGARIVLTYDETGGY
;
A
#
# COMPACT_ATOMS: atom_id res chain seq x y z
N MET A 1 -28.09 25.56 17.97
CA MET A 1 -27.88 24.12 18.01
C MET A 1 -26.43 23.87 17.66
N PRO A 2 -25.55 23.31 18.54
CA PRO A 2 -24.24 22.86 18.10
C PRO A 2 -24.45 21.77 17.03
N SER A 3 -23.73 21.85 15.92
CA SER A 3 -23.76 20.83 14.88
C SER A 3 -23.15 19.56 15.47
N ASP A 4 -23.95 18.53 15.61
CA ASP A 4 -23.57 17.19 16.08
C ASP A 4 -22.82 16.43 14.96
N THR A 5 -21.88 17.10 14.28
CA THR A 5 -21.03 16.43 13.30
C THR A 5 -20.04 15.58 14.10
N PRO A 6 -20.04 14.26 13.96
CA PRO A 6 -19.10 13.40 14.67
C PRO A 6 -17.67 13.83 14.34
N ALA A 7 -16.81 13.85 15.35
CA ALA A 7 -15.41 14.19 15.16
C ALA A 7 -14.76 13.21 14.17
N THR A 8 -14.15 13.74 13.09
CA THR A 8 -13.40 12.94 12.14
C THR A 8 -12.08 12.48 12.77
N VAL A 9 -11.66 11.27 12.45
CA VAL A 9 -10.39 10.72 12.92
C VAL A 9 -9.55 10.23 11.72
N PRO A 10 -8.25 10.52 11.67
CA PRO A 10 -7.38 10.00 10.63
C PRO A 10 -7.22 8.48 10.73
N VAL A 11 -7.33 7.81 9.58
CA VAL A 11 -7.21 6.35 9.43
C VAL A 11 -6.04 6.07 8.50
N LEU A 12 -5.21 5.10 8.84
CA LEU A 12 -4.16 4.55 7.99
C LEU A 12 -4.43 3.08 7.74
N ALA A 13 -4.56 2.70 6.47
CA ALA A 13 -4.54 1.30 6.06
C ALA A 13 -3.13 0.93 5.60
N VAL A 14 -2.60 -0.21 6.06
CA VAL A 14 -1.26 -0.71 5.68
C VAL A 14 -1.43 -2.05 4.98
N HIS A 15 -1.02 -2.11 3.72
CA HIS A 15 -1.17 -3.26 2.84
C HIS A 15 0.15 -3.67 2.19
N ALA A 16 0.27 -4.94 1.82
CA ALA A 16 1.48 -5.49 1.22
C ALA A 16 1.67 -5.04 -0.23
N HIS A 17 0.60 -5.11 -1.03
CA HIS A 17 0.65 -4.90 -2.48
C HIS A 17 -0.44 -3.94 -2.98
N PRO A 18 -0.26 -3.33 -4.17
CA PRO A 18 -1.35 -2.67 -4.86
C PRO A 18 -2.48 -3.68 -5.16
N ASP A 19 -3.71 -3.30 -4.97
CA ASP A 19 -4.99 -4.02 -5.00
C ASP A 19 -5.54 -4.46 -3.63
N ASP A 20 -4.72 -4.77 -2.65
CA ASP A 20 -5.15 -5.14 -1.31
C ASP A 20 -6.07 -4.09 -0.66
N GLU A 21 -5.77 -2.79 -0.87
CA GLU A 21 -6.59 -1.69 -0.35
C GLU A 21 -8.02 -1.75 -0.90
N THR A 22 -8.17 -2.21 -2.14
CA THR A 22 -9.46 -2.34 -2.82
C THR A 22 -10.16 -3.64 -2.42
N LEU A 23 -9.44 -4.76 -2.50
CA LEU A 23 -10.00 -6.10 -2.30
C LEU A 23 -10.32 -6.40 -0.84
N ALA A 24 -9.41 -6.03 0.08
CA ALA A 24 -9.55 -6.35 1.50
C ALA A 24 -10.34 -5.28 2.26
N THR A 25 -10.12 -4.00 1.98
CA THR A 25 -10.62 -2.89 2.81
C THR A 25 -11.42 -1.83 2.05
N GLY A 26 -11.54 -1.91 0.72
CA GLY A 26 -12.04 -0.84 -0.13
C GLY A 26 -13.42 -0.29 0.28
N VAL A 27 -14.36 -1.15 0.61
CA VAL A 27 -15.70 -0.72 1.08
C VAL A 27 -15.60 0.10 2.38
N ALA A 28 -14.73 -0.33 3.32
CA ALA A 28 -14.54 0.36 4.58
C ALA A 28 -13.85 1.71 4.37
N LEU A 29 -12.80 1.75 3.54
CA LEU A 29 -12.04 2.96 3.23
C LEU A 29 -12.92 4.01 2.55
N ALA A 30 -13.69 3.61 1.51
CA ALA A 30 -14.62 4.50 0.83
C ALA A 30 -15.69 5.05 1.78
N ALA A 31 -16.28 4.18 2.61
CA ALA A 31 -17.29 4.60 3.57
C ALA A 31 -16.77 5.55 4.65
N LEU A 32 -15.50 5.42 5.04
CA LEU A 32 -14.85 6.35 5.96
C LEU A 32 -14.55 7.69 5.27
N ALA A 33 -14.02 7.66 4.03
CA ALA A 33 -13.75 8.85 3.25
C ALA A 33 -15.05 9.64 2.98
N GLU A 34 -16.14 8.99 2.59
CA GLU A 34 -17.46 9.61 2.40
C GLU A 34 -18.00 10.30 3.66
N ARG A 35 -17.64 9.78 4.86
CA ARG A 35 -17.99 10.41 6.14
C ARG A 35 -17.05 11.55 6.54
N GLY A 36 -16.08 11.89 5.69
CA GLY A 36 -15.13 12.98 5.90
C GLY A 36 -13.95 12.62 6.80
N HIS A 37 -13.71 11.35 7.09
CA HIS A 37 -12.48 10.94 7.75
C HIS A 37 -11.29 11.12 6.80
N PRO A 38 -10.14 11.69 7.23
CA PRO A 38 -8.90 11.58 6.49
C PRO A 38 -8.47 10.12 6.41
N VAL A 39 -8.42 9.55 5.20
CA VAL A 39 -8.08 8.15 4.99
C VAL A 39 -6.80 8.07 4.15
N HIS A 40 -5.82 7.34 4.64
CA HIS A 40 -4.53 7.15 4.01
C HIS A 40 -4.26 5.65 3.80
N VAL A 41 -3.57 5.32 2.72
CA VAL A 41 -3.12 3.96 2.40
C VAL A 41 -1.60 3.97 2.30
N LEU A 42 -0.95 3.05 2.99
CA LEU A 42 0.47 2.76 2.87
C LEU A 42 0.61 1.37 2.26
N THR A 43 1.18 1.29 1.06
CA THR A 43 1.44 0.02 0.38
C THR A 43 2.92 -0.32 0.52
N CYS A 44 3.26 -1.52 0.98
CA CYS A 44 4.63 -1.87 1.32
C CYS A 44 5.55 -2.06 0.11
N THR A 45 5.01 -2.61 -1.00
CA THR A 45 5.74 -2.84 -2.26
C THR A 45 4.86 -2.46 -3.46
N LEU A 46 5.42 -2.46 -4.65
CA LEU A 46 4.63 -2.27 -5.87
C LEU A 46 4.21 -3.59 -6.54
N GLY A 47 4.38 -4.72 -5.88
CA GLY A 47 3.96 -6.02 -6.40
C GLY A 47 4.65 -6.36 -7.74
N ASP A 48 5.94 -6.07 -7.85
CA ASP A 48 6.73 -6.23 -9.07
C ASP A 48 6.96 -7.70 -9.50
N HIS A 49 6.51 -8.64 -8.68
CA HIS A 49 6.49 -10.08 -8.94
C HIS A 49 5.08 -10.68 -8.93
N GLY A 50 4.04 -9.85 -8.99
CA GLY A 50 2.66 -10.31 -9.07
C GLY A 50 2.34 -10.97 -10.41
N GLU A 51 1.43 -11.93 -10.39
CA GLU A 51 0.84 -12.53 -11.59
C GLU A 51 0.03 -11.48 -12.36
N VAL A 52 0.09 -11.53 -13.70
CA VAL A 52 -0.65 -10.62 -14.58
C VAL A 52 -1.74 -11.40 -15.29
N LEU A 53 -2.98 -11.29 -14.82
CA LEU A 53 -4.13 -12.02 -15.35
C LEU A 53 -4.65 -11.52 -16.72
N PRO A 54 -4.76 -10.18 -16.97
CA PRO A 54 -5.25 -9.68 -18.25
C PRO A 54 -4.31 -10.02 -19.40
N ALA A 55 -4.84 -10.67 -20.45
CA ALA A 55 -4.03 -11.15 -21.59
C ALA A 55 -3.25 -10.02 -22.28
N GLU A 56 -3.84 -8.82 -22.35
CA GLU A 56 -3.23 -7.64 -22.95
C GLU A 56 -2.06 -7.07 -22.13
N LEU A 57 -1.98 -7.40 -20.85
CA LEU A 57 -0.94 -6.94 -19.93
C LEU A 57 0.11 -8.02 -19.60
N GLN A 58 -0.08 -9.26 -20.04
CA GLN A 58 0.85 -10.36 -19.74
C GLN A 58 2.29 -10.08 -20.16
N HIS A 59 2.50 -9.22 -21.16
CA HIS A 59 3.83 -8.77 -21.57
C HIS A 59 4.59 -7.99 -20.48
N LEU A 60 3.92 -7.54 -19.40
CA LEU A 60 4.53 -6.85 -18.26
C LEU A 60 5.04 -7.82 -17.20
N GLU A 61 4.52 -9.06 -17.17
CA GLU A 61 4.88 -10.06 -16.16
C GLU A 61 6.37 -10.35 -16.16
N GLY A 62 6.98 -10.32 -14.98
CA GLY A 62 8.43 -10.53 -14.81
C GLY A 62 9.32 -9.42 -15.39
N THR A 63 8.76 -8.28 -15.77
CA THR A 63 9.53 -7.13 -16.30
C THR A 63 9.57 -5.97 -15.32
N GLU A 64 10.56 -5.07 -15.48
CA GLU A 64 10.65 -3.84 -14.69
C GLU A 64 9.50 -2.85 -14.98
N ALA A 65 8.73 -3.06 -16.04
CA ALA A 65 7.59 -2.22 -16.40
C ALA A 65 6.34 -2.49 -15.56
N LEU A 66 6.28 -3.63 -14.86
CA LEU A 66 5.11 -3.99 -14.04
C LEU A 66 4.91 -3.05 -12.85
N ALA A 67 5.97 -2.73 -12.10
CA ALA A 67 5.88 -1.87 -10.93
C ALA A 67 5.36 -0.44 -11.25
N PRO A 68 5.87 0.26 -12.29
CA PRO A 68 5.29 1.53 -12.72
C PRO A 68 3.82 1.42 -13.16
N HIS A 69 3.44 0.33 -13.83
CA HIS A 69 2.06 0.09 -14.23
C HIS A 69 1.16 -0.04 -13.00
N ARG A 70 1.50 -0.91 -12.06
CA ARG A 70 0.74 -1.10 -10.81
C ARG A 70 0.67 0.15 -9.94
N ARG A 71 1.70 1.00 -9.96
CA ARG A 71 1.63 2.31 -9.32
C ARG A 71 0.53 3.19 -9.94
N GLY A 72 0.37 3.14 -11.26
CA GLY A 72 -0.72 3.84 -11.95
C GLY A 72 -2.10 3.31 -11.56
N GLU A 73 -2.25 1.98 -11.44
CA GLU A 73 -3.49 1.36 -10.97
C GLU A 73 -3.81 1.75 -9.53
N LEU A 74 -2.82 1.70 -8.63
CA LEU A 74 -2.95 2.12 -7.23
C LEU A 74 -3.37 3.59 -7.11
N ALA A 75 -2.81 4.47 -7.94
CA ALA A 75 -3.20 5.87 -7.96
C ALA A 75 -4.66 6.06 -8.41
N ALA A 76 -5.09 5.31 -9.43
CA ALA A 76 -6.47 5.35 -9.92
C ALA A 76 -7.45 4.78 -8.88
N ALA A 77 -7.12 3.66 -8.24
CA ALA A 77 -7.92 3.05 -7.19
C ALA A 77 -8.05 3.98 -5.98
N SER A 78 -6.95 4.59 -5.53
CA SER A 78 -6.96 5.53 -4.41
C SER A 78 -7.82 6.76 -4.70
N ALA A 79 -7.75 7.30 -5.92
CA ALA A 79 -8.62 8.40 -6.35
C ALA A 79 -10.10 7.99 -6.34
N ALA A 80 -10.43 6.78 -6.79
CA ALA A 80 -11.79 6.27 -6.80
C ALA A 80 -12.34 6.03 -5.37
N LEU A 81 -11.50 5.59 -4.44
CA LEU A 81 -11.84 5.39 -3.03
C LEU A 81 -11.90 6.70 -2.24
N GLY A 82 -11.37 7.80 -2.79
CA GLY A 82 -11.28 9.09 -2.08
C GLY A 82 -10.24 9.10 -0.97
N VAL A 83 -9.13 8.37 -1.14
CA VAL A 83 -8.05 8.22 -0.17
C VAL A 83 -6.72 8.76 -0.72
N GLU A 84 -5.82 9.14 0.19
CA GLU A 84 -4.42 9.43 -0.16
C GLU A 84 -3.59 8.16 -0.03
N HIS A 85 -2.60 7.97 -0.92
CA HIS A 85 -1.72 6.80 -0.80
C HIS A 85 -0.23 7.18 -0.88
N ARG A 86 0.59 6.29 -0.32
CA ARG A 86 2.06 6.31 -0.43
C ARG A 86 2.59 4.87 -0.47
N VAL A 87 3.82 4.74 -0.98
CA VAL A 87 4.56 3.49 -0.92
C VAL A 87 5.61 3.57 0.20
N LEU A 88 5.79 2.48 0.94
CA LEU A 88 6.68 2.42 2.09
C LEU A 88 8.14 2.77 1.71
N GLY A 89 8.73 3.68 2.48
CA GLY A 89 10.09 4.14 2.24
C GLY A 89 10.26 5.05 1.03
N GLU A 90 9.15 5.53 0.45
CA GLU A 90 9.17 6.52 -0.63
C GLU A 90 9.58 7.90 -0.08
N GLU A 91 10.60 8.49 -0.67
CA GLU A 91 11.03 9.84 -0.28
C GLU A 91 10.11 10.91 -0.89
N PRO A 92 9.64 11.89 -0.08
CA PRO A 92 8.82 12.97 -0.61
C PRO A 92 9.55 13.76 -1.69
N GLY A 93 8.90 13.91 -2.84
CA GLY A 93 9.42 14.74 -3.94
C GLY A 93 10.43 14.06 -4.87
N VAL A 94 10.70 12.77 -4.70
CA VAL A 94 11.44 11.96 -5.67
C VAL A 94 10.43 11.24 -6.57
N PRO A 95 10.19 11.73 -7.78
CA PRO A 95 9.15 11.19 -8.66
C PRO A 95 9.63 9.95 -9.45
N ASP A 96 10.62 9.22 -8.96
CA ASP A 96 11.09 8.03 -9.64
C ASP A 96 10.15 6.85 -9.30
N PRO A 97 9.34 6.37 -10.26
CA PRO A 97 8.44 5.24 -10.02
C PRO A 97 9.18 3.92 -9.76
N THR A 98 10.50 3.88 -9.99
CA THR A 98 11.33 2.71 -9.68
C THR A 98 12.04 2.81 -8.33
N ALA A 99 12.00 3.97 -7.67
CA ALA A 99 12.67 4.24 -6.40
C ALA A 99 11.89 3.68 -5.20
N VAL A 100 11.35 2.47 -5.31
CA VAL A 100 10.79 1.77 -4.15
C VAL A 100 11.91 1.15 -3.33
N ARG A 101 11.82 1.31 -2.01
CA ARG A 101 12.83 0.78 -1.09
C ARG A 101 12.83 -0.75 -1.06
N TYR A 102 11.65 -1.35 -1.06
CA TYR A 102 11.46 -2.78 -0.98
C TYR A 102 10.79 -3.33 -2.24
N ARG A 103 11.19 -4.54 -2.60
CA ARG A 103 10.58 -5.32 -3.67
C ARG A 103 9.56 -6.30 -3.10
N ASP A 104 8.64 -6.71 -3.93
CA ASP A 104 7.78 -7.84 -3.65
C ASP A 104 8.63 -9.09 -3.38
N SER A 105 8.22 -9.87 -2.39
CA SER A 105 8.90 -11.09 -2.00
C SER A 105 8.45 -12.31 -2.82
N GLY A 106 7.43 -12.16 -3.66
CA GLY A 106 6.78 -13.27 -4.30
C GLY A 106 6.13 -14.24 -3.29
N MET A 107 5.83 -15.42 -3.73
CA MET A 107 5.29 -16.47 -2.86
C MET A 107 6.38 -17.07 -1.96
N ALA A 108 5.96 -17.61 -0.81
CA ALA A 108 6.89 -18.27 0.11
C ALA A 108 7.70 -19.37 -0.60
N GLY A 109 9.03 -19.26 -0.54
CA GLY A 109 9.96 -20.19 -1.18
C GLY A 109 10.23 -19.93 -2.67
N SER A 110 9.72 -18.84 -3.22
CA SER A 110 10.04 -18.41 -4.58
C SER A 110 11.44 -17.79 -4.66
N PRO A 111 12.10 -17.77 -5.84
CA PRO A 111 13.40 -17.15 -6.03
C PRO A 111 13.42 -15.64 -5.69
N GLU A 112 12.31 -14.96 -5.85
CA GLU A 112 12.15 -13.54 -5.58
C GLU A 112 12.38 -13.22 -4.10
N ALA A 113 12.02 -14.15 -3.21
CA ALA A 113 12.25 -14.03 -1.77
C ALA A 113 13.76 -14.02 -1.39
N GLU A 114 14.65 -14.48 -2.28
CA GLU A 114 16.10 -14.45 -2.05
C GLU A 114 16.72 -13.08 -2.38
N HIS A 115 15.97 -12.19 -3.03
CA HIS A 115 16.49 -10.87 -3.41
C HIS A 115 16.79 -10.03 -2.15
N PRO A 116 17.96 -9.35 -2.04
CA PRO A 116 18.33 -8.59 -0.84
C PRO A 116 17.35 -7.48 -0.46
N ARG A 117 16.60 -6.92 -1.44
CA ARG A 117 15.58 -5.91 -1.21
C ARG A 117 14.16 -6.48 -1.10
N ALA A 118 13.99 -7.81 -1.15
CA ALA A 118 12.68 -8.40 -0.90
C ALA A 118 12.18 -8.01 0.49
N LEU A 119 10.92 -7.64 0.62
CA LEU A 119 10.35 -7.14 1.88
C LEU A 119 10.55 -8.14 3.04
N VAL A 120 10.49 -9.44 2.75
CA VAL A 120 10.72 -10.52 3.73
C VAL A 120 12.11 -10.48 4.35
N ASN A 121 13.11 -9.92 3.67
CA ASN A 121 14.49 -9.80 4.12
C ASN A 121 14.80 -8.46 4.79
N ALA A 122 13.83 -7.55 4.83
CA ALA A 122 14.01 -6.25 5.45
C ALA A 122 14.19 -6.37 6.97
N ASP A 123 14.98 -5.46 7.55
CA ASP A 123 15.11 -5.35 9.00
C ASP A 123 13.76 -4.95 9.61
N ARG A 124 13.26 -5.75 10.56
CA ARG A 124 11.96 -5.52 11.19
C ARG A 124 11.89 -4.22 11.98
N ALA A 125 13.00 -3.79 12.58
CA ALA A 125 13.05 -2.53 13.32
C ALA A 125 12.95 -1.36 12.36
N GLU A 126 13.66 -1.43 11.23
CA GLU A 126 13.56 -0.42 10.16
C GLU A 126 12.15 -0.33 9.58
N LEU A 127 11.50 -1.47 9.30
CA LEU A 127 10.11 -1.48 8.82
C LEU A 127 9.15 -0.86 9.86
N ALA A 128 9.33 -1.21 11.14
CA ALA A 128 8.50 -0.64 12.20
C ALA A 128 8.69 0.88 12.31
N ASP A 129 9.92 1.38 12.18
CA ASP A 129 10.21 2.81 12.21
C ASP A 129 9.56 3.54 11.04
N LEU A 130 9.62 3.00 9.81
CA LEU A 130 8.99 3.58 8.63
C LEU A 130 7.45 3.63 8.76
N VAL A 131 6.83 2.57 9.25
CA VAL A 131 5.38 2.55 9.50
C VAL A 131 5.01 3.53 10.62
N GLN A 132 5.82 3.60 11.68
CA GLN A 132 5.60 4.54 12.78
C GLN A 132 5.74 6.00 12.32
N GLU A 133 6.70 6.29 11.44
CA GLU A 133 6.85 7.61 10.83
C GLU A 133 5.60 7.99 10.03
N GLU A 134 5.07 7.06 9.24
CA GLU A 134 3.84 7.30 8.48
C GLU A 134 2.62 7.52 9.40
N ILE A 135 2.47 6.72 10.46
CA ILE A 135 1.42 6.92 11.48
C ILE A 135 1.50 8.34 12.07
N ARG A 136 2.71 8.81 12.40
CA ARG A 136 2.91 10.15 12.93
C ARG A 136 2.63 11.24 11.89
N ARG A 137 3.08 11.03 10.66
CA ARG A 137 2.90 11.98 9.55
C ARG A 137 1.44 12.27 9.28
N VAL A 138 0.60 11.24 9.23
CA VAL A 138 -0.84 11.38 8.97
C VAL A 138 -1.66 11.59 10.25
N GLY A 139 -1.04 11.48 11.41
CA GLY A 139 -1.71 11.57 12.71
C GLY A 139 -2.73 10.46 12.94
N ALA A 140 -2.49 9.26 12.39
CA ALA A 140 -3.45 8.17 12.43
C ALA A 140 -3.86 7.81 13.88
N ARG A 141 -5.16 7.68 14.08
CA ARG A 141 -5.77 7.23 15.32
C ARG A 141 -6.30 5.80 15.21
N ILE A 142 -6.47 5.33 13.99
CA ILE A 142 -6.88 3.97 13.64
C ILE A 142 -5.90 3.47 12.60
N VAL A 143 -5.40 2.25 12.79
CA VAL A 143 -4.59 1.53 11.79
C VAL A 143 -5.34 0.26 11.42
N LEU A 144 -5.54 0.05 10.12
CA LEU A 144 -6.11 -1.16 9.54
C LEU A 144 -4.99 -1.93 8.84
N THR A 145 -4.87 -3.20 9.12
CA THR A 145 -3.88 -4.08 8.47
C THR A 145 -4.33 -5.52 8.62
N TYR A 146 -3.56 -6.47 8.09
CA TYR A 146 -3.79 -7.89 8.26
C TYR A 146 -3.63 -8.33 9.72
N ASP A 147 -4.16 -9.49 10.04
CA ASP A 147 -3.86 -10.19 11.28
C ASP A 147 -2.46 -10.84 11.23
N GLU A 148 -2.10 -11.60 12.26
CA GLU A 148 -0.79 -12.26 12.36
C GLU A 148 -0.55 -13.36 11.31
N THR A 149 -1.61 -13.82 10.64
CA THR A 149 -1.52 -14.83 9.57
C THR A 149 -1.35 -14.21 8.19
N GLY A 150 -1.51 -12.87 8.08
CA GLY A 150 -1.35 -12.13 6.84
C GLY A 150 -2.50 -12.29 5.86
N GLY A 151 -3.55 -13.05 6.23
CA GLY A 151 -4.73 -13.25 5.37
C GLY A 151 -4.56 -14.33 4.30
N TYR A 152 -3.51 -15.14 4.36
CA TYR A 152 -3.24 -16.25 3.44
C TYR A 152 -3.27 -17.57 4.17
#